data_4a46530d50b71c3840dbff2787d35549
#
_entry.id   4a46530d50b71c3840dbff2787d35549
#
_cell.length_a   1.000
_cell.length_b   1.000
_cell.length_c   1.000
_cell.angle_alpha   90.00
_cell.angle_beta   90.00
_cell.angle_gamma   90.00
#
_symmetry.space_group_name_H-M   'P 1'
#
loop_
_entity.id
_entity.type
_entity.pdbx_description
1 polymer ?
#
loop_
_entity_poly.entity_id
_entity_poly.type
_entity_poly.pdbx_seq_one_letter_code
_entity_poly.pdbx_strand_id
1 'polypeptide(L)'
;MRVAATEGWKPQSEEHLRILELVGLGHGMIALTKVDLVDDEWRQLQELEIRDRLAGTFLADAAIVPFSATTGAGLDDVRAALDSMVRQTPAAHDGGRPRLWVDRVFAAKGSGTVVTGTLTGGSLRVDQAVHVNERAVRIRAVQSHGDSHTSIGPG
;
A
#
# COMPACT_ATOMS: atom_id res chain seq x y z
N MET A 1 8.05 0.20 -4.57
CA MET A 1 8.71 1.49 -4.91
C MET A 1 8.79 1.62 -6.43
N ARG A 2 8.88 2.83 -7.00
CA ARG A 2 8.94 3.06 -8.45
C ARG A 2 10.28 3.70 -8.83
N VAL A 3 10.92 3.18 -9.89
CA VAL A 3 12.12 3.76 -10.52
C VAL A 3 11.84 3.87 -12.03
N ALA A 4 12.22 4.96 -12.68
CA ALA A 4 12.05 5.12 -14.13
C ALA A 4 13.33 4.63 -14.83
N ALA A 5 13.20 3.72 -15.80
CA ALA A 5 14.32 3.16 -16.55
C ALA A 5 15.16 4.24 -17.28
N THR A 6 14.51 5.32 -17.70
CA THR A 6 15.18 6.47 -18.37
C THR A 6 16.06 7.29 -17.43
N GLU A 7 15.84 7.19 -16.12
CA GLU A 7 16.47 8.08 -15.14
C GLU A 7 17.34 7.34 -14.12
N GLY A 8 17.06 6.04 -13.93
CA GLY A 8 17.74 5.20 -12.96
C GLY A 8 17.47 5.57 -11.50
N TRP A 9 18.36 5.15 -10.62
CA TRP A 9 18.28 5.44 -9.20
C TRP A 9 18.61 6.92 -8.92
N LYS A 10 17.70 7.62 -8.26
CA LYS A 10 17.80 9.04 -7.92
C LYS A 10 17.97 9.24 -6.41
N PRO A 11 18.47 10.41 -5.96
CA PRO A 11 18.47 10.76 -4.55
C PRO A 11 17.10 10.62 -3.88
N GLN A 12 16.01 10.97 -4.58
CA GLN A 12 14.65 10.72 -4.10
C GLN A 12 14.34 9.24 -3.88
N SER A 13 14.89 8.35 -4.70
CA SER A 13 14.69 6.90 -4.52
C SER A 13 15.36 6.43 -3.23
N GLU A 14 16.54 6.96 -2.93
CA GLU A 14 17.26 6.71 -1.69
C GLU A 14 16.48 7.23 -0.47
N GLU A 15 16.00 8.47 -0.52
CA GLU A 15 15.19 9.05 0.56
C GLU A 15 13.92 8.22 0.82
N HIS A 16 13.21 7.82 -0.24
CA HIS A 16 12.03 6.98 -0.10
C HIS A 16 12.35 5.62 0.52
N LEU A 17 13.45 4.99 0.10
CA LEU A 17 13.89 3.72 0.69
C LEU A 17 14.13 3.87 2.20
N ARG A 18 14.86 4.93 2.62
CA ARG A 18 15.11 5.20 4.03
C ARG A 18 13.84 5.46 4.84
N ILE A 19 12.88 6.19 4.25
CA ILE A 19 11.58 6.42 4.90
C ILE A 19 10.84 5.09 5.09
N LEU A 20 10.81 4.23 4.07
CA LEU A 20 10.15 2.93 4.14
C LEU A 20 10.78 2.03 5.21
N GLU A 21 12.11 2.04 5.34
CA GLU A 21 12.85 1.34 6.41
C GLU A 21 12.46 1.89 7.80
N LEU A 22 12.44 3.21 7.97
CA LEU A 22 12.07 3.85 9.24
C LEU A 22 10.63 3.57 9.65
N VAL A 23 9.72 3.45 8.68
CA VAL A 23 8.31 3.05 8.93
C VAL A 23 8.19 1.56 9.27
N GLY A 24 9.25 0.78 9.08
CA GLY A 24 9.29 -0.64 9.43
C GLY A 24 8.60 -1.54 8.43
N LEU A 25 8.56 -1.16 7.15
CA LEU A 25 8.05 -2.06 6.11
C LEU A 25 9.01 -3.22 5.89
N GLY A 26 8.47 -4.45 5.83
CA GLY A 26 9.24 -5.67 5.63
C GLY A 26 9.11 -6.29 4.24
N HIS A 27 8.17 -5.80 3.42
CA HIS A 27 7.87 -6.36 2.10
C HIS A 27 7.66 -5.26 1.07
N GLY A 28 8.05 -5.53 -0.17
CA GLY A 28 7.87 -4.60 -1.26
C GLY A 28 8.33 -5.14 -2.60
N MET A 29 8.11 -4.36 -3.65
CA MET A 29 8.61 -4.61 -5.00
C MET A 29 9.10 -3.32 -5.63
N ILE A 30 9.91 -3.43 -6.66
CA ILE A 30 10.34 -2.30 -7.49
C ILE A 30 9.62 -2.39 -8.85
N ALA A 31 8.86 -1.38 -9.20
CA ALA A 31 8.36 -1.21 -10.56
C ALA A 31 9.37 -0.37 -11.35
N LEU A 32 10.06 -0.98 -12.30
CA LEU A 32 10.96 -0.30 -13.23
C LEU A 32 10.12 0.19 -14.40
N THR A 33 9.77 1.47 -14.38
CA THR A 33 8.80 2.08 -15.31
C THR A 33 9.47 2.70 -16.53
N LYS A 34 8.66 3.01 -17.57
CA LYS A 34 9.11 3.64 -18.84
C LYS A 34 10.10 2.78 -19.61
N VAL A 35 9.96 1.46 -19.53
CA VAL A 35 10.86 0.54 -20.22
C VAL A 35 10.73 0.59 -21.74
N ASP A 36 9.61 1.12 -22.24
CA ASP A 36 9.37 1.40 -23.68
C ASP A 36 10.26 2.52 -24.26
N LEU A 37 10.95 3.29 -23.43
CA LEU A 37 11.79 4.43 -23.84
C LEU A 37 13.29 4.10 -23.79
N VAL A 38 13.66 2.87 -23.47
CA VAL A 38 15.07 2.43 -23.36
C VAL A 38 15.24 1.09 -24.08
N ASP A 39 16.47 0.79 -24.48
CA ASP A 39 16.80 -0.52 -25.03
C ASP A 39 17.01 -1.57 -23.92
N ASP A 40 17.13 -2.82 -24.33
CA ASP A 40 17.28 -3.95 -23.40
C ASP A 40 18.60 -3.91 -22.62
N GLU A 41 19.69 -3.42 -23.24
CA GLU A 41 21.00 -3.32 -22.60
C GLU A 41 20.95 -2.29 -21.46
N TRP A 42 20.40 -1.11 -21.73
CA TRP A 42 20.22 -0.07 -20.74
C TRP A 42 19.29 -0.52 -19.61
N ARG A 43 18.19 -1.19 -19.95
CA ARG A 43 17.25 -1.74 -18.95
C ARG A 43 17.95 -2.71 -17.99
N GLN A 44 18.75 -3.65 -18.52
CA GLN A 44 19.50 -4.61 -17.70
C GLN A 44 20.52 -3.91 -16.78
N LEU A 45 21.20 -2.88 -17.30
CA LEU A 45 22.11 -2.08 -16.49
C LEU A 45 21.40 -1.40 -15.32
N GLN A 46 20.21 -0.85 -15.55
CA GLN A 46 19.39 -0.25 -14.50
C GLN A 46 18.93 -1.27 -13.46
N GLU A 47 18.56 -2.47 -13.89
CA GLU A 47 18.19 -3.56 -12.97
C GLU A 47 19.38 -3.96 -12.07
N LEU A 48 20.58 -4.03 -12.62
CA LEU A 48 21.80 -4.31 -11.86
C LEU A 48 22.13 -3.20 -10.85
N GLU A 49 22.06 -1.94 -11.27
CA GLU A 49 22.26 -0.80 -10.37
C GLU A 49 21.27 -0.81 -9.21
N ILE A 50 19.98 -1.03 -9.52
CA ILE A 50 18.94 -1.11 -8.48
C ILE A 50 19.23 -2.25 -7.50
N ARG A 51 19.63 -3.44 -7.98
CA ARG A 51 20.02 -4.56 -7.12
C ARG A 51 21.15 -4.19 -6.17
N ASP A 52 22.18 -3.53 -6.67
CA ASP A 52 23.31 -3.07 -5.85
C ASP A 52 22.86 -2.08 -4.76
N ARG A 53 21.99 -1.12 -5.13
CA ARG A 53 21.44 -0.14 -4.17
C ARG A 53 20.55 -0.75 -3.10
N LEU A 54 19.86 -1.85 -3.41
CA LEU A 54 18.98 -2.54 -2.49
C LEU A 54 19.72 -3.53 -1.59
N ALA A 55 20.96 -3.83 -1.87
CA ALA A 55 21.76 -4.78 -1.09
C ALA A 55 21.83 -4.36 0.39
N GLY A 56 21.53 -5.31 1.29
CA GLY A 56 21.49 -5.06 2.73
C GLY A 56 20.26 -4.30 3.25
N THR A 57 19.28 -4.02 2.41
CA THR A 57 18.00 -3.42 2.82
C THR A 57 16.89 -4.48 2.88
N PHE A 58 15.71 -4.13 3.42
CA PHE A 58 14.54 -5.02 3.42
C PHE A 58 14.02 -5.36 2.00
N LEU A 59 14.46 -4.65 0.97
CA LEU A 59 14.14 -4.88 -0.44
C LEU A 59 15.24 -5.64 -1.20
N ALA A 60 16.26 -6.18 -0.54
CA ALA A 60 17.38 -6.86 -1.20
C ALA A 60 16.91 -7.98 -2.16
N ASP A 61 15.91 -8.77 -1.74
CA ASP A 61 15.34 -9.87 -2.52
C ASP A 61 14.03 -9.48 -3.22
N ALA A 62 13.68 -8.20 -3.26
CA ALA A 62 12.44 -7.74 -3.86
C ALA A 62 12.42 -7.96 -5.37
N ALA A 63 11.25 -8.30 -5.92
CA ALA A 63 11.06 -8.39 -7.36
C ALA A 63 11.29 -7.01 -8.00
N ILE A 64 12.12 -6.94 -9.03
CA ILE A 64 12.22 -5.78 -9.93
C ILE A 64 11.40 -6.15 -11.16
N VAL A 65 10.32 -5.42 -11.42
CA VAL A 65 9.38 -5.72 -12.49
C VAL A 65 9.42 -4.61 -13.53
N PRO A 66 9.96 -4.90 -14.73
CA PRO A 66 9.92 -3.96 -15.86
C PRO A 66 8.48 -3.74 -16.31
N PHE A 67 8.12 -2.45 -16.53
CA PHE A 67 6.75 -2.08 -16.84
C PHE A 67 6.66 -0.81 -17.69
N SER A 68 5.74 -0.77 -18.65
CA SER A 68 5.33 0.43 -19.38
C SER A 68 3.83 0.67 -19.23
N ALA A 69 3.47 1.82 -18.67
CA ALA A 69 2.07 2.25 -18.60
C ALA A 69 1.50 2.64 -19.97
N THR A 70 2.36 3.03 -20.92
CA THR A 70 1.97 3.47 -22.26
C THR A 70 1.63 2.29 -23.16
N THR A 71 2.47 1.25 -23.15
CA THR A 71 2.30 0.07 -24.02
C THR A 71 1.56 -1.08 -23.33
N GLY A 72 1.47 -1.07 -22.00
CA GLY A 72 0.96 -2.17 -21.19
C GLY A 72 1.96 -3.32 -20.97
N ALA A 73 3.19 -3.20 -21.51
CA ALA A 73 4.23 -4.22 -21.32
C ALA A 73 4.52 -4.43 -19.82
N GLY A 74 4.57 -5.68 -19.37
CA GLY A 74 4.83 -6.05 -17.97
C GLY A 74 3.67 -5.83 -17.01
N LEU A 75 2.46 -5.46 -17.48
CA LEU A 75 1.32 -5.21 -16.59
C LEU A 75 0.91 -6.46 -15.82
N ASP A 76 0.89 -7.62 -16.47
CA ASP A 76 0.53 -8.87 -15.82
C ASP A 76 1.61 -9.33 -14.82
N ASP A 77 2.88 -9.04 -15.10
CA ASP A 77 3.98 -9.30 -14.17
C ASP A 77 3.87 -8.41 -12.92
N VAL A 78 3.49 -7.13 -13.08
CA VAL A 78 3.19 -6.23 -11.95
C VAL A 78 2.04 -6.77 -11.11
N ARG A 79 0.97 -7.23 -11.73
CA ARG A 79 -0.18 -7.83 -11.02
C ARG A 79 0.23 -9.08 -10.26
N ALA A 80 0.98 -9.98 -10.92
CA ALA A 80 1.47 -11.20 -10.29
C ALA A 80 2.41 -10.91 -9.10
N ALA A 81 3.30 -9.93 -9.23
CA ALA A 81 4.19 -9.52 -8.16
C ALA A 81 3.43 -8.89 -6.98
N LEU A 82 2.42 -8.06 -7.25
CA LEU A 82 1.54 -7.51 -6.22
C LEU A 82 0.74 -8.61 -5.50
N ASP A 83 0.15 -9.53 -6.24
CA ASP A 83 -0.57 -10.68 -5.67
C ASP A 83 0.33 -11.53 -4.78
N SER A 84 1.55 -11.80 -5.22
CA SER A 84 2.54 -12.53 -4.45
C SER A 84 2.90 -11.78 -3.15
N MET A 85 3.15 -10.49 -3.24
CA MET A 85 3.46 -9.64 -2.09
C MET A 85 2.32 -9.62 -1.08
N VAL A 86 1.07 -9.46 -1.54
CA VAL A 86 -0.12 -9.46 -0.66
C VAL A 86 -0.27 -10.80 0.06
N ARG A 87 -0.06 -11.94 -0.64
CA ARG A 87 -0.12 -13.27 -0.01
C ARG A 87 0.96 -13.52 1.04
N GLN A 88 2.12 -12.89 0.89
CA GLN A 88 3.24 -13.02 1.83
C GLN A 88 3.15 -12.04 3.00
N THR A 89 2.37 -10.98 2.86
CA THR A 89 2.18 -9.99 3.92
C THR A 89 1.27 -10.58 5.00
N PRO A 90 1.70 -10.61 6.28
CA PRO A 90 0.85 -11.06 7.37
C PRO A 90 -0.45 -10.26 7.42
N ALA A 91 -1.57 -10.95 7.71
CA ALA A 91 -2.82 -10.26 7.95
C ALA A 91 -2.68 -9.27 9.12
N ALA A 92 -3.36 -8.13 9.02
CA ALA A 92 -3.37 -7.15 10.09
C ALA A 92 -3.90 -7.78 11.39
N HIS A 93 -3.21 -7.54 12.51
CA HIS A 93 -3.52 -8.15 13.79
C HIS A 93 -4.85 -7.61 14.36
N ASP A 94 -5.80 -8.51 14.62
CA ASP A 94 -7.03 -8.21 15.36
C ASP A 94 -6.83 -8.53 16.85
N GLY A 95 -6.53 -7.53 17.64
CA GLY A 95 -6.35 -7.63 19.10
C GLY A 95 -7.63 -7.32 19.89
N GLY A 96 -8.80 -7.24 19.25
CA GLY A 96 -10.08 -6.91 19.87
C GLY A 96 -10.18 -5.46 20.37
N ARG A 97 -9.27 -4.58 19.94
CA ARG A 97 -9.21 -3.17 20.35
C ARG A 97 -9.23 -2.26 19.12
N PRO A 98 -10.39 -2.11 18.46
CA PRO A 98 -10.49 -1.34 17.23
C PRO A 98 -10.14 0.14 17.46
N ARG A 99 -9.32 0.69 16.57
CA ARG A 99 -9.00 2.11 16.48
C ARG A 99 -9.12 2.54 15.02
N LEU A 100 -9.98 3.51 14.77
CA LEU A 100 -10.07 4.16 13.46
C LEU A 100 -9.25 5.45 13.51
N TRP A 101 -8.19 5.49 12.71
CA TRP A 101 -7.37 6.69 12.50
C TRP A 101 -8.08 7.54 11.45
N VAL A 102 -8.84 8.53 11.95
CA VAL A 102 -9.71 9.36 11.11
C VAL A 102 -8.89 10.32 10.25
N ASP A 103 -9.10 10.26 8.93
CA ASP A 103 -8.51 11.19 7.97
C ASP A 103 -9.49 12.27 7.51
N ARG A 104 -10.80 11.95 7.45
CA ARG A 104 -11.87 12.90 7.05
C ARG A 104 -13.12 12.71 7.87
N VAL A 105 -13.81 13.82 8.08
CA VAL A 105 -15.14 13.87 8.71
C VAL A 105 -16.04 14.74 7.85
N PHE A 106 -17.19 14.23 7.49
CA PHE A 106 -18.19 15.00 6.72
C PHE A 106 -19.61 14.56 7.07
N ALA A 107 -20.58 15.41 6.75
CA ALA A 107 -22.00 15.09 6.89
C ALA A 107 -22.56 14.69 5.51
N ALA A 108 -23.14 13.50 5.41
CA ALA A 108 -23.83 13.06 4.21
C ALA A 108 -25.35 13.06 4.44
N LYS A 109 -26.11 13.58 3.46
CA LYS A 109 -27.58 13.64 3.52
C LYS A 109 -28.14 12.23 3.71
N GLY A 110 -28.88 12.02 4.80
CA GLY A 110 -29.48 10.72 5.15
C GLY A 110 -28.57 9.77 5.96
N SER A 111 -27.26 9.92 5.91
CA SER A 111 -26.33 9.06 6.64
C SER A 111 -25.84 9.63 7.97
N GLY A 112 -26.02 10.96 8.18
CA GLY A 112 -25.51 11.63 9.36
C GLY A 112 -24.02 11.93 9.25
N THR A 113 -23.31 11.83 10.37
CA THR A 113 -21.84 12.03 10.38
C THR A 113 -21.15 10.79 9.84
N VAL A 114 -20.32 10.98 8.82
CA VAL A 114 -19.47 9.96 8.21
C VAL A 114 -18.02 10.27 8.53
N VAL A 115 -17.27 9.24 8.92
CA VAL A 115 -15.83 9.30 9.14
C VAL A 115 -15.15 8.32 8.21
N THR A 116 -14.02 8.72 7.63
CA THR A 116 -13.13 7.82 6.87
C THR A 116 -11.77 7.74 7.56
N GLY A 117 -11.07 6.64 7.34
CA GLY A 117 -9.77 6.43 7.97
C GLY A 117 -9.31 4.99 7.87
N THR A 118 -8.18 4.69 8.49
CA THR A 118 -7.60 3.35 8.57
C THR A 118 -7.98 2.69 9.89
N LEU A 119 -8.55 1.48 9.81
CA LEU A 119 -8.90 0.68 10.97
C LEU A 119 -7.71 -0.19 11.37
N THR A 120 -7.36 -0.16 12.65
CA THR A 120 -6.29 -1.00 13.23
C THR A 120 -6.75 -1.66 14.51
N GLY A 121 -6.10 -2.73 14.92
CA GLY A 121 -6.15 -3.36 16.25
C GLY A 121 -7.44 -4.06 16.62
N GLY A 122 -8.43 -4.08 15.75
CA GLY A 122 -9.70 -4.77 16.01
C GLY A 122 -10.73 -4.56 14.92
N SER A 123 -11.83 -5.29 14.99
CA SER A 123 -12.93 -5.23 14.03
C SER A 123 -14.04 -4.29 14.51
N LEU A 124 -14.74 -3.66 13.57
CA LEU A 124 -15.94 -2.84 13.80
C LEU A 124 -17.15 -3.48 13.12
N ARG A 125 -18.34 -3.33 13.73
CA ARG A 125 -19.60 -3.90 13.24
C ARG A 125 -20.70 -2.85 13.18
N VAL A 126 -21.64 -3.04 12.28
CA VAL A 126 -22.90 -2.28 12.30
C VAL A 126 -23.61 -2.52 13.66
N ASP A 127 -24.28 -1.50 14.15
CA ASP A 127 -24.95 -1.42 15.46
C ASP A 127 -24.05 -1.49 16.70
N GLN A 128 -22.75 -1.64 16.54
CA GLN A 128 -21.81 -1.58 17.66
C GLN A 128 -21.79 -0.17 18.27
N ALA A 129 -21.79 -0.14 19.61
CA ALA A 129 -21.49 1.08 20.36
C ALA A 129 -19.96 1.28 20.42
N VAL A 130 -19.50 2.46 20.07
CA VAL A 130 -18.09 2.87 20.16
C VAL A 130 -17.99 4.23 20.80
N HIS A 131 -16.81 4.61 21.26
CA HIS A 131 -16.53 5.94 21.80
C HIS A 131 -15.78 6.77 20.76
N VAL A 132 -16.30 7.97 20.53
CA VAL A 132 -15.60 9.03 19.80
C VAL A 132 -15.30 10.13 20.82
N ASN A 133 -14.04 10.23 21.20
CA ASN A 133 -13.63 10.95 22.40
C ASN A 133 -14.38 10.38 23.64
N GLU A 134 -15.12 11.20 24.37
CA GLU A 134 -15.88 10.78 25.55
C GLU A 134 -17.35 10.43 25.26
N ARG A 135 -17.79 10.49 23.99
CA ARG A 135 -19.19 10.27 23.61
C ARG A 135 -19.39 8.85 23.06
N ALA A 136 -20.32 8.13 23.62
CA ALA A 136 -20.81 6.88 23.06
C ALA A 136 -21.65 7.16 21.81
N VAL A 137 -21.32 6.52 20.70
CA VAL A 137 -22.03 6.59 19.43
C VAL A 137 -22.27 5.20 18.90
N ARG A 138 -23.31 5.05 18.05
CA ARG A 138 -23.61 3.77 17.41
C ARG A 138 -23.21 3.82 15.93
N ILE A 139 -22.53 2.80 15.46
CA ILE A 139 -22.18 2.63 14.05
C ILE A 139 -23.45 2.26 13.28
N ARG A 140 -23.84 3.07 12.30
CA ARG A 140 -25.03 2.83 11.47
C ARG A 140 -24.72 2.00 10.22
N ALA A 141 -23.54 2.21 9.65
CA ALA A 141 -23.10 1.54 8.45
C ALA A 141 -21.57 1.46 8.43
N VAL A 142 -21.06 0.47 7.74
CA VAL A 142 -19.64 0.26 7.52
C VAL A 142 -19.42 0.01 6.04
N GLN A 143 -18.44 0.70 5.45
CA GLN A 143 -18.05 0.54 4.04
C GLN A 143 -16.53 0.42 3.91
N SER A 144 -16.10 -0.38 2.97
CA SER A 144 -14.69 -0.50 2.57
C SER A 144 -14.62 -0.71 1.06
N HIS A 145 -13.71 0.02 0.39
CA HIS A 145 -13.51 -0.05 -1.06
C HIS A 145 -14.79 0.16 -1.92
N GLY A 146 -15.77 0.93 -1.40
CA GLY A 146 -17.05 1.20 -2.06
C GLY A 146 -18.17 0.22 -1.73
N ASP A 147 -17.85 -0.90 -1.08
CA ASP A 147 -18.83 -1.92 -0.72
C ASP A 147 -19.32 -1.77 0.72
N SER A 148 -20.60 -2.11 0.95
CA SER A 148 -21.21 -2.12 2.28
C SER A 148 -20.98 -3.47 2.95
N HIS A 149 -20.59 -3.42 4.23
CA HIS A 149 -20.30 -4.58 5.04
C HIS A 149 -21.09 -4.56 6.35
N THR A 150 -21.35 -5.73 6.92
CA THR A 150 -21.90 -5.84 8.28
C THR A 150 -20.80 -5.72 9.34
N SER A 151 -19.57 -6.07 8.99
CA SER A 151 -18.37 -5.86 9.81
C SER A 151 -17.14 -5.73 8.95
N ILE A 152 -16.13 -5.00 9.44
CA ILE A 152 -14.80 -4.91 8.85
C ILE A 152 -13.74 -5.20 9.90
N GLY A 153 -12.65 -5.85 9.48
CA GLY A 153 -11.44 -6.06 10.26
C GLY A 153 -10.41 -4.95 10.06
N PRO A 154 -9.28 -5.03 10.79
CA PRO A 154 -8.13 -4.16 10.59
C PRO A 154 -7.46 -4.44 9.24
N GLY A 155 -6.94 -3.35 8.58
CA GLY A 155 -6.25 -3.45 7.28
C GLY A 155 -6.34 -2.17 6.49
#